data_7dc623f13c8ea49a9236d8650d4708dc
#
_entry.id   7dc623f13c8ea49a9236d8650d4708dc
#
_cell.length_a   1.000
_cell.length_b   1.000
_cell.length_c   1.000
_cell.angle_alpha   90.00
_cell.angle_beta   90.00
_cell.angle_gamma   90.00
#
_symmetry.space_group_name_H-M   'P 1'
#
loop_
_entity.id
_entity.type
_entity.pdbx_description
1 polymer ?
#
loop_
_entity_poly.entity_id
_entity_poly.type
_entity_poly.pdbx_seq_one_letter_code
_entity_poly.pdbx_strand_id
1 'polypeptide(L)'
;MNVSFLPRTVVILGLVSFLNDAASEMITPLLPVFLTATLGAGPAVLGLVEGIAEATASVLKLVSGRLADRGWNQKRLVLGGYSISNLARPFIGLALSWNLMLVLRFLDRVGKGLRTSSRDALISASIDTRQRGRAFGFHRALDNAGAMVGPLCAWYLLQHHIRMTHVFLWSLVPGILVVFLLIFGLKTAPAAVKSAELPPLRWAALDRRMRGLILAAAGLALANAPEAFLVLWATDRGLQIAWVPLIWAAASAVKAMVAGPAGGLSDHFGRLPVLLCGWTLRIILLLSLAWSCLAAHPVLVWTLFLAYAASLAATEGAERALIGDFARQEERATAFGLYHMLVGLAALPGALLFGIAWQTLGSAAAFILSALISIGAIFILRRQYQAVK
;
A
#
# COMPACT_ATOMS: atom_id res chain seq x y z
N MET A 1 -28.30 1.96 -24.49
CA MET A 1 -27.22 2.43 -23.59
C MET A 1 -26.02 2.74 -24.45
N ASN A 2 -25.71 4.04 -24.68
CA ASN A 2 -24.53 4.42 -25.42
C ASN A 2 -23.29 4.00 -24.62
N VAL A 3 -22.52 3.07 -25.18
CA VAL A 3 -21.20 2.68 -24.66
C VAL A 3 -20.26 3.84 -24.97
N SER A 4 -20.29 4.87 -24.14
CA SER A 4 -19.32 5.95 -24.25
C SER A 4 -17.95 5.37 -23.95
N PHE A 5 -17.05 5.38 -24.93
CA PHE A 5 -15.68 4.95 -24.78
C PHE A 5 -14.99 5.81 -23.71
N LEU A 6 -14.19 5.16 -22.84
CA LEU A 6 -13.38 5.88 -21.88
C LEU A 6 -12.40 6.81 -22.61
N PRO A 7 -12.15 8.03 -22.09
CA PRO A 7 -11.18 8.94 -22.67
C PRO A 7 -9.80 8.31 -22.80
N ARG A 8 -9.09 8.62 -23.89
CA ARG A 8 -7.74 8.10 -24.15
C ARG A 8 -6.80 8.26 -22.95
N THR A 9 -6.88 9.38 -22.25
CA THR A 9 -6.08 9.63 -21.02
C THR A 9 -6.32 8.57 -19.94
N VAL A 10 -7.58 8.18 -19.71
CA VAL A 10 -7.95 7.15 -18.71
C VAL A 10 -7.39 5.80 -19.12
N VAL A 11 -7.52 5.41 -20.38
CA VAL A 11 -7.01 4.15 -20.92
C VAL A 11 -5.49 4.09 -20.78
N ILE A 12 -4.78 5.15 -21.20
CA ILE A 12 -3.32 5.21 -21.12
C ILE A 12 -2.85 5.15 -19.66
N LEU A 13 -3.46 5.93 -18.75
CA LEU A 13 -3.09 5.90 -17.33
C LEU A 13 -3.42 4.54 -16.68
N GLY A 14 -4.46 3.86 -17.13
CA GLY A 14 -4.77 2.50 -16.72
C GLY A 14 -3.68 1.50 -17.16
N LEU A 15 -3.27 1.53 -18.44
CA LEU A 15 -2.19 0.68 -18.97
C LEU A 15 -0.85 0.98 -18.29
N VAL A 16 -0.55 2.26 -18.06
CA VAL A 16 0.63 2.70 -17.31
C VAL A 16 0.62 2.11 -15.89
N SER A 17 -0.54 2.13 -15.23
CA SER A 17 -0.68 1.55 -13.89
C SER A 17 -0.48 0.05 -13.90
N PHE A 18 -1.09 -0.67 -14.84
CA PHE A 18 -0.91 -2.11 -15.04
C PHE A 18 0.56 -2.50 -15.18
N LEU A 19 1.27 -1.86 -16.14
CA LEU A 19 2.69 -2.16 -16.38
C LEU A 19 3.58 -1.78 -15.19
N ASN A 20 3.29 -0.63 -14.56
CA ASN A 20 4.04 -0.20 -13.39
C ASN A 20 3.86 -1.13 -12.19
N ASP A 21 2.62 -1.61 -11.97
CA ASP A 21 2.35 -2.51 -10.86
C ASP A 21 2.87 -3.91 -11.16
N ALA A 22 2.84 -4.36 -12.41
CA ALA A 22 3.56 -5.55 -12.83
C ALA A 22 5.08 -5.43 -12.51
N ALA A 23 5.72 -4.31 -12.90
CA ALA A 23 7.13 -4.04 -12.59
C ALA A 23 7.42 -4.01 -11.09
N SER A 24 6.55 -3.34 -10.30
CA SER A 24 6.69 -3.21 -8.85
C SER A 24 6.53 -4.54 -8.14
N GLU A 25 5.49 -5.27 -8.48
CA GLU A 25 5.09 -6.47 -7.77
C GLU A 25 5.89 -7.71 -8.18
N MET A 26 6.66 -7.66 -9.28
CA MET A 26 7.74 -8.62 -9.54
C MET A 26 8.81 -8.60 -8.43
N ILE A 27 9.06 -7.42 -7.85
CA ILE A 27 10.15 -7.16 -6.90
C ILE A 27 9.67 -7.20 -5.45
N THR A 28 8.54 -6.59 -5.17
CA THR A 28 8.04 -6.35 -3.80
C THR A 28 8.05 -7.60 -2.92
N PRO A 29 7.55 -8.77 -3.34
CA PRO A 29 7.56 -9.97 -2.50
C PRO A 29 8.97 -10.54 -2.27
N LEU A 30 9.93 -10.23 -3.15
CA LEU A 30 11.31 -10.73 -3.04
C LEU A 30 12.20 -9.82 -2.19
N LEU A 31 11.82 -8.57 -1.95
CA LEU A 31 12.62 -7.61 -1.19
C LEU A 31 13.03 -8.09 0.21
N PRO A 32 12.12 -8.68 1.04
CA PRO A 32 12.48 -9.16 2.35
C PRO A 32 13.54 -10.25 2.30
N VAL A 33 13.36 -11.20 1.37
CA VAL A 33 14.30 -12.31 1.17
C VAL A 33 15.64 -11.81 0.63
N PHE A 34 15.63 -10.89 -0.33
CA PHE A 34 16.86 -10.28 -0.87
C PHE A 34 17.63 -9.55 0.24
N LEU A 35 16.94 -8.77 1.06
CA LEU A 35 17.54 -8.03 2.17
C LEU A 35 18.17 -8.95 3.22
N THR A 36 17.47 -10.02 3.62
CA THR A 36 17.93 -10.91 4.69
C THR A 36 18.89 -11.98 4.20
N ALA A 37 18.54 -12.73 3.14
CA ALA A 37 19.34 -13.86 2.66
C ALA A 37 20.51 -13.45 1.77
N THR A 38 20.38 -12.34 0.98
CA THR A 38 21.44 -11.93 0.06
C THR A 38 22.33 -10.84 0.67
N LEU A 39 21.74 -9.83 1.32
CA LEU A 39 22.50 -8.70 1.90
C LEU A 39 22.85 -8.91 3.38
N GLY A 40 22.40 -10.01 4.01
CA GLY A 40 22.71 -10.35 5.39
C GLY A 40 22.13 -9.38 6.44
N ALA A 41 21.13 -8.59 6.08
CA ALA A 41 20.54 -7.62 7.00
C ALA A 41 19.49 -8.27 7.91
N GLY A 42 19.44 -7.85 9.16
CA GLY A 42 18.48 -8.37 10.12
C GLY A 42 17.07 -7.79 9.99
N PRO A 43 16.08 -8.37 10.68
CA PRO A 43 14.69 -7.93 10.70
C PRO A 43 14.49 -6.46 11.09
N ALA A 44 15.33 -5.90 11.97
CA ALA A 44 15.27 -4.48 12.32
C ALA A 44 15.55 -3.57 11.10
N VAL A 45 16.49 -3.95 10.24
CA VAL A 45 16.76 -3.23 8.98
C VAL A 45 15.60 -3.35 8.01
N LEU A 46 14.95 -4.52 7.92
CA LEU A 46 13.73 -4.69 7.13
C LEU A 46 12.63 -3.74 7.61
N GLY A 47 12.42 -3.65 8.93
CA GLY A 47 11.47 -2.71 9.53
C GLY A 47 11.80 -1.25 9.20
N LEU A 48 13.07 -0.87 9.25
CA LEU A 48 13.53 0.47 8.88
C LEU A 48 13.26 0.77 7.40
N VAL A 49 13.61 -0.15 6.49
CA VAL A 49 13.41 0.00 5.04
C VAL A 49 11.92 0.16 4.69
N GLU A 50 11.07 -0.72 5.20
CA GLU A 50 9.64 -0.67 4.93
C GLU A 50 8.95 0.53 5.60
N GLY A 51 9.36 0.87 6.82
CA GLY A 51 8.85 2.03 7.53
C GLY A 51 9.19 3.35 6.82
N ILE A 52 10.44 3.56 6.41
CA ILE A 52 10.85 4.73 5.61
C ILE A 52 10.10 4.74 4.27
N ALA A 53 9.96 3.60 3.63
CA ALA A 53 9.24 3.47 2.36
C ALA A 53 7.79 3.95 2.48
N GLU A 54 7.05 3.51 3.48
CA GLU A 54 5.63 3.86 3.66
C GLU A 54 5.46 5.33 4.10
N ALA A 55 6.26 5.80 5.04
CA ALA A 55 6.24 7.19 5.50
C ALA A 55 6.54 8.14 4.34
N THR A 56 7.58 7.87 3.53
CA THR A 56 7.96 8.67 2.36
C THR A 56 6.82 8.74 1.34
N ALA A 57 6.23 7.60 0.98
CA ALA A 57 5.14 7.57 0.02
C ALA A 57 3.92 8.36 0.52
N SER A 58 3.59 8.25 1.81
CA SER A 58 2.42 8.90 2.41
C SER A 58 2.59 10.43 2.51
N VAL A 59 3.76 10.91 2.94
CA VAL A 59 4.06 12.35 2.99
C VAL A 59 4.07 12.95 1.58
N LEU A 60 4.72 12.28 0.63
CA LEU A 60 4.84 12.81 -0.72
C LEU A 60 3.54 12.75 -1.53
N LYS A 61 2.62 11.83 -1.23
CA LYS A 61 1.25 11.89 -1.79
C LYS A 61 0.55 13.19 -1.42
N LEU A 62 0.67 13.62 -0.17
CA LEU A 62 0.09 14.89 0.29
C LEU A 62 0.77 16.09 -0.39
N VAL A 63 2.10 16.09 -0.43
CA VAL A 63 2.89 17.17 -1.07
C VAL A 63 2.56 17.27 -2.56
N SER A 64 2.55 16.15 -3.29
CA SER A 64 2.28 16.13 -4.74
C SER A 64 0.84 16.57 -5.07
N GLY A 65 -0.14 16.20 -4.23
CA GLY A 65 -1.51 16.69 -4.35
C GLY A 65 -1.56 18.21 -4.24
N ARG A 66 -0.93 18.79 -3.22
CA ARG A 66 -0.86 20.24 -3.03
C ARG A 66 -0.10 20.98 -4.14
N LEU A 67 0.96 20.37 -4.69
CA LEU A 67 1.66 20.93 -5.84
C LEU A 67 0.77 20.96 -7.08
N ALA A 68 0.00 19.89 -7.32
CA ALA A 68 -0.97 19.84 -8.41
C ALA A 68 -2.06 20.93 -8.26
N ASP A 69 -2.59 21.13 -7.04
CA ASP A 69 -3.60 22.16 -6.74
C ASP A 69 -3.03 23.59 -6.87
N ARG A 70 -1.71 23.77 -6.67
CA ARG A 70 -1.01 25.04 -6.92
C ARG A 70 -0.71 25.30 -8.41
N GLY A 71 -1.18 24.44 -9.31
CA GLY A 71 -1.03 24.62 -10.76
C GLY A 71 0.27 24.05 -11.34
N TRP A 72 1.00 23.20 -10.60
CA TRP A 72 2.13 22.46 -11.17
C TRP A 72 1.64 21.52 -12.27
N ASN A 73 2.45 21.35 -13.29
CA ASN A 73 2.11 20.51 -14.42
C ASN A 73 1.99 19.03 -13.98
N GLN A 74 0.76 18.54 -13.89
CA GLN A 74 0.44 17.18 -13.45
C GLN A 74 1.12 16.11 -14.32
N LYS A 75 1.22 16.32 -15.65
CA LYS A 75 1.93 15.40 -16.55
C LYS A 75 3.42 15.29 -16.17
N ARG A 76 4.08 16.40 -15.82
CA ARG A 76 5.50 16.38 -15.39
C ARG A 76 5.68 15.65 -14.06
N LEU A 77 4.77 15.87 -13.10
CA LEU A 77 4.80 15.17 -11.81
C LEU A 77 4.60 13.64 -11.99
N VAL A 78 3.64 13.25 -12.84
CA VAL A 78 3.37 11.86 -13.16
C VAL A 78 4.57 11.23 -13.88
N LEU A 79 5.07 11.86 -14.95
CA LEU A 79 6.22 11.35 -15.71
C LEU A 79 7.46 11.24 -14.83
N GLY A 80 7.81 12.29 -14.07
CA GLY A 80 8.95 12.28 -13.16
C GLY A 80 8.83 11.20 -12.10
N GLY A 81 7.65 11.07 -11.46
CA GLY A 81 7.40 10.06 -10.44
C GLY A 81 7.54 8.62 -10.97
N TYR A 82 6.96 8.33 -12.14
CA TYR A 82 7.11 7.00 -12.76
C TYR A 82 8.55 6.75 -13.22
N SER A 83 9.24 7.74 -13.78
CA SER A 83 10.64 7.59 -14.23
C SER A 83 11.56 7.29 -13.05
N ILE A 84 11.47 8.04 -11.95
CA ILE A 84 12.25 7.81 -10.73
C ILE A 84 12.02 6.38 -10.21
N SER A 85 10.74 5.96 -10.05
CA SER A 85 10.44 4.61 -9.56
C SER A 85 10.96 3.51 -10.46
N ASN A 86 10.67 3.60 -11.78
CA ASN A 86 11.04 2.54 -12.72
C ASN A 86 12.53 2.50 -13.04
N LEU A 87 13.27 3.60 -12.77
CA LEU A 87 14.73 3.59 -12.84
C LEU A 87 15.32 2.99 -11.55
N ALA A 88 14.85 3.38 -10.37
CA ALA A 88 15.41 2.91 -9.11
C ALA A 88 15.22 1.40 -8.86
N ARG A 89 14.06 0.84 -9.18
CA ARG A 89 13.68 -0.55 -8.86
C ARG A 89 14.62 -1.62 -9.42
N PRO A 90 14.97 -1.64 -10.71
CA PRO A 90 15.85 -2.68 -11.26
C PRO A 90 17.21 -2.70 -10.58
N PHE A 91 17.72 -1.53 -10.19
CA PHE A 91 19.03 -1.41 -9.54
C PHE A 91 19.04 -1.92 -8.10
N ILE A 92 17.88 -2.13 -7.45
CA ILE A 92 17.82 -2.78 -6.15
C ILE A 92 18.47 -4.16 -6.21
N GLY A 93 18.27 -4.91 -7.30
CA GLY A 93 18.89 -6.22 -7.50
C GLY A 93 20.42 -6.19 -7.62
N LEU A 94 21.00 -5.04 -7.90
CA LEU A 94 22.46 -4.82 -7.97
C LEU A 94 23.04 -4.22 -6.68
N ALA A 95 22.20 -4.00 -5.65
CA ALA A 95 22.68 -3.47 -4.39
C ALA A 95 23.61 -4.48 -3.68
N LEU A 96 24.81 -4.01 -3.34
CA LEU A 96 25.82 -4.78 -2.61
C LEU A 96 25.73 -4.58 -1.09
N SER A 97 24.87 -3.66 -0.63
CA SER A 97 24.65 -3.37 0.78
C SER A 97 23.20 -2.95 1.03
N TRP A 98 22.74 -3.18 2.25
CA TRP A 98 21.40 -2.76 2.65
C TRP A 98 21.22 -1.22 2.63
N ASN A 99 22.30 -0.43 2.85
CA ASN A 99 22.25 1.02 2.75
C ASN A 99 21.93 1.47 1.31
N LEU A 100 22.57 0.87 0.30
CA LEU A 100 22.25 1.18 -1.09
C LEU A 100 20.83 0.75 -1.46
N MET A 101 20.39 -0.43 -0.99
CA MET A 101 19.03 -0.89 -1.17
C MET A 101 18.02 0.09 -0.52
N LEU A 102 18.30 0.61 0.68
CA LEU A 102 17.46 1.61 1.35
C LEU A 102 17.33 2.88 0.50
N VAL A 103 18.44 3.40 -0.04
CA VAL A 103 18.42 4.60 -0.91
C VAL A 103 17.57 4.35 -2.16
N LEU A 104 17.76 3.22 -2.83
CA LEU A 104 17.01 2.87 -4.04
C LEU A 104 15.50 2.67 -3.73
N ARG A 105 15.18 2.04 -2.60
CA ARG A 105 13.80 1.87 -2.13
C ARG A 105 13.18 3.22 -1.78
N PHE A 106 13.92 4.10 -1.12
CA PHE A 106 13.48 5.47 -0.84
C PHE A 106 13.17 6.23 -2.15
N LEU A 107 14.04 6.19 -3.15
CA LEU A 107 13.82 6.82 -4.45
C LEU A 107 12.57 6.25 -5.15
N ASP A 108 12.38 4.93 -5.12
CA ASP A 108 11.14 4.32 -5.63
C ASP A 108 9.90 4.88 -4.94
N ARG A 109 9.94 5.05 -3.62
CA ARG A 109 8.81 5.60 -2.85
C ARG A 109 8.59 7.09 -3.08
N VAL A 110 9.66 7.86 -3.27
CA VAL A 110 9.57 9.26 -3.75
C VAL A 110 8.79 9.30 -5.06
N GLY A 111 9.17 8.49 -6.03
CA GLY A 111 8.44 8.40 -7.30
C GLY A 111 6.97 8.00 -7.13
N LYS A 112 6.67 7.02 -6.25
CA LYS A 112 5.30 6.60 -5.94
C LYS A 112 4.47 7.75 -5.33
N GLY A 113 5.03 8.48 -4.38
CA GLY A 113 4.35 9.61 -3.74
C GLY A 113 4.04 10.74 -4.71
N LEU A 114 5.02 11.12 -5.56
CA LEU A 114 4.86 12.20 -6.53
C LEU A 114 3.78 11.90 -7.58
N ARG A 115 3.73 10.66 -8.09
CA ARG A 115 2.82 10.32 -9.19
C ARG A 115 1.37 10.08 -8.76
N THR A 116 1.12 9.57 -7.55
CA THR A 116 -0.20 9.03 -7.18
C THR A 116 -1.29 10.09 -7.23
N SER A 117 -1.16 11.19 -6.48
CA SER A 117 -2.18 12.24 -6.44
C SER A 117 -2.32 12.98 -7.77
N SER A 118 -1.20 13.22 -8.47
CA SER A 118 -1.21 13.90 -9.77
C SER A 118 -1.86 13.05 -10.87
N ARG A 119 -1.67 11.74 -10.84
CA ARG A 119 -2.33 10.77 -11.73
C ARG A 119 -3.85 10.79 -11.51
N ASP A 120 -4.27 10.70 -10.26
CA ASP A 120 -5.69 10.66 -9.91
C ASP A 120 -6.39 11.98 -10.29
N ALA A 121 -5.69 13.11 -10.17
CA ALA A 121 -6.16 14.40 -10.65
C ALA A 121 -6.33 14.43 -12.19
N LEU A 122 -5.37 13.88 -12.95
CA LEU A 122 -5.47 13.76 -14.40
C LEU A 122 -6.66 12.89 -14.86
N ILE A 123 -6.90 11.76 -14.17
CA ILE A 123 -8.07 10.91 -14.43
C ILE A 123 -9.35 11.71 -14.19
N SER A 124 -9.45 12.37 -13.04
CA SER A 124 -10.63 13.17 -12.67
C SER A 124 -10.91 14.32 -13.65
N ALA A 125 -9.86 14.98 -14.16
CA ALA A 125 -9.98 16.10 -15.10
C ALA A 125 -10.31 15.66 -16.52
N SER A 126 -10.11 14.40 -16.88
CA SER A 126 -10.33 13.90 -18.24
C SER A 126 -11.72 13.32 -18.48
N ILE A 127 -12.61 13.32 -17.48
CA ILE A 127 -13.94 12.69 -17.57
C ILE A 127 -14.98 13.48 -16.76
N ASP A 128 -16.23 13.41 -17.19
CA ASP A 128 -17.35 14.02 -16.48
C ASP A 128 -17.54 13.45 -15.08
N THR A 129 -18.02 14.28 -14.16
CA THR A 129 -18.23 13.91 -12.75
C THR A 129 -19.11 12.67 -12.59
N ARG A 130 -20.12 12.50 -13.45
CA ARG A 130 -21.05 11.34 -13.43
C ARG A 130 -20.37 10.01 -13.82
N GLN A 131 -19.25 10.05 -14.52
CA GLN A 131 -18.55 8.87 -15.03
C GLN A 131 -17.22 8.60 -14.31
N ARG A 132 -16.85 9.41 -13.30
CA ARG A 132 -15.60 9.26 -12.53
C ARG A 132 -15.48 7.88 -11.89
N GLY A 133 -16.57 7.35 -11.34
CA GLY A 133 -16.58 6.02 -10.75
C GLY A 133 -16.15 4.93 -11.75
N ARG A 134 -16.63 5.02 -13.01
CA ARG A 134 -16.24 4.09 -14.09
C ARG A 134 -14.76 4.22 -14.45
N ALA A 135 -14.25 5.46 -14.54
CA ALA A 135 -12.85 5.69 -14.87
C ALA A 135 -11.90 5.17 -13.79
N PHE A 136 -12.20 5.46 -12.52
CA PHE A 136 -11.41 4.95 -11.40
C PHE A 136 -11.56 3.44 -11.23
N GLY A 137 -12.74 2.87 -11.47
CA GLY A 137 -12.97 1.43 -11.47
C GLY A 137 -12.14 0.71 -12.53
N PHE A 138 -12.11 1.23 -13.76
CA PHE A 138 -11.27 0.70 -14.83
C PHE A 138 -9.77 0.79 -14.48
N HIS A 139 -9.33 1.96 -13.99
CA HIS A 139 -7.95 2.15 -13.54
C HIS A 139 -7.58 1.15 -12.44
N ARG A 140 -8.45 0.96 -11.44
CA ARG A 140 -8.21 0.04 -10.33
C ARG A 140 -8.19 -1.42 -10.76
N ALA A 141 -9.00 -1.79 -11.75
CA ALA A 141 -8.99 -3.13 -12.32
C ALA A 141 -7.64 -3.44 -12.98
N LEU A 142 -7.08 -2.49 -13.74
CA LEU A 142 -5.76 -2.63 -14.37
C LEU A 142 -4.62 -2.60 -13.33
N ASP A 143 -4.71 -1.79 -12.30
CA ASP A 143 -3.82 -1.74 -11.14
C ASP A 143 -3.72 -3.15 -10.49
N ASN A 144 -4.87 -3.71 -10.14
CA ASN A 144 -4.95 -5.05 -9.53
C ASN A 144 -4.48 -6.16 -10.49
N ALA A 145 -4.78 -6.06 -11.79
CA ALA A 145 -4.30 -7.03 -12.78
C ALA A 145 -2.77 -7.00 -12.88
N GLY A 146 -2.15 -5.81 -12.86
CA GLY A 146 -0.70 -5.67 -12.80
C GLY A 146 -0.10 -6.27 -11.53
N ALA A 147 -0.75 -6.03 -10.39
CA ALA A 147 -0.34 -6.57 -9.10
C ALA A 147 -0.43 -8.11 -9.01
N MET A 148 -1.22 -8.74 -9.87
CA MET A 148 -1.25 -10.21 -10.02
C MET A 148 -0.21 -10.71 -11.03
N VAL A 149 -0.10 -10.06 -12.18
CA VAL A 149 0.79 -10.48 -13.27
C VAL A 149 2.25 -10.37 -12.86
N GLY A 150 2.64 -9.30 -12.16
CA GLY A 150 4.02 -9.09 -11.72
C GLY A 150 4.61 -10.28 -10.93
N PRO A 151 4.00 -10.68 -9.81
CA PRO A 151 4.48 -11.81 -9.03
C PRO A 151 4.43 -13.14 -9.81
N LEU A 152 3.45 -13.34 -10.69
CA LEU A 152 3.41 -14.54 -11.54
C LEU A 152 4.58 -14.59 -12.52
N CYS A 153 4.95 -13.45 -13.11
CA CYS A 153 6.17 -13.35 -13.93
C CYS A 153 7.43 -13.66 -13.10
N ALA A 154 7.53 -13.11 -11.88
CA ALA A 154 8.65 -13.38 -10.99
C ALA A 154 8.73 -14.86 -10.60
N TRP A 155 7.58 -15.47 -10.27
CA TRP A 155 7.49 -16.90 -10.00
C TRP A 155 7.96 -17.74 -11.19
N TYR A 156 7.47 -17.45 -12.39
CA TYR A 156 7.86 -18.14 -13.62
C TYR A 156 9.39 -18.08 -13.85
N LEU A 157 9.98 -16.89 -13.74
CA LEU A 157 11.42 -16.71 -13.90
C LEU A 157 12.24 -17.50 -12.87
N LEU A 158 11.82 -17.51 -11.61
CA LEU A 158 12.48 -18.26 -10.53
C LEU A 158 12.36 -19.77 -10.73
N GLN A 159 11.23 -20.29 -11.23
CA GLN A 159 11.05 -21.71 -11.57
C GLN A 159 12.00 -22.15 -12.68
N HIS A 160 12.36 -21.26 -13.60
CA HIS A 160 13.36 -21.49 -14.65
C HIS A 160 14.79 -21.18 -14.19
N HIS A 161 15.05 -21.23 -12.88
CA HIS A 161 16.37 -21.03 -12.27
C HIS A 161 17.03 -19.66 -12.57
N ILE A 162 16.24 -18.66 -12.99
CA ILE A 162 16.73 -17.29 -13.12
C ILE A 162 17.04 -16.74 -11.74
N ARG A 163 18.26 -16.21 -11.55
CA ARG A 163 18.67 -15.61 -10.27
C ARG A 163 17.76 -14.44 -9.89
N MET A 164 17.47 -14.31 -8.59
CA MET A 164 16.66 -13.21 -8.05
C MET A 164 17.10 -11.83 -8.55
N THR A 165 18.41 -11.57 -8.61
CA THR A 165 18.99 -10.34 -9.16
C THR A 165 18.52 -10.03 -10.58
N HIS A 166 18.45 -11.05 -11.44
CA HIS A 166 17.97 -10.89 -12.81
C HIS A 166 16.45 -10.65 -12.85
N VAL A 167 15.68 -11.24 -11.93
CA VAL A 167 14.23 -10.95 -11.81
C VAL A 167 14.02 -9.44 -11.54
N PHE A 168 14.83 -8.83 -10.68
CA PHE A 168 14.80 -7.39 -10.45
C PHE A 168 15.11 -6.61 -11.74
N LEU A 169 16.12 -7.02 -12.51
CA LEU A 169 16.46 -6.37 -13.78
C LEU A 169 15.36 -6.52 -14.83
N TRP A 170 14.66 -7.66 -14.88
CA TRP A 170 13.53 -7.86 -15.79
C TRP A 170 12.38 -6.88 -15.56
N SER A 171 12.23 -6.31 -14.37
CA SER A 171 11.26 -5.24 -14.11
C SER A 171 11.50 -3.96 -14.92
N LEU A 172 12.72 -3.80 -15.48
CA LEU A 172 13.05 -2.71 -16.37
C LEU A 172 12.20 -2.72 -17.65
N VAL A 173 11.84 -3.91 -18.15
CA VAL A 173 11.07 -4.04 -19.40
C VAL A 173 9.69 -3.35 -19.27
N PRO A 174 8.80 -3.74 -18.35
CA PRO A 174 7.56 -3.00 -18.17
C PRO A 174 7.79 -1.56 -17.71
N GLY A 175 8.86 -1.26 -16.96
CA GLY A 175 9.23 0.09 -16.55
C GLY A 175 9.54 1.03 -17.72
N ILE A 176 10.28 0.59 -18.72
CA ILE A 176 10.54 1.35 -19.95
C ILE A 176 9.25 1.60 -20.73
N LEU A 177 8.39 0.57 -20.85
CA LEU A 177 7.09 0.72 -21.52
C LEU A 177 6.21 1.75 -20.82
N VAL A 178 6.23 1.84 -19.50
CA VAL A 178 5.54 2.89 -18.73
C VAL A 178 5.98 4.28 -19.16
N VAL A 179 7.30 4.53 -19.18
CA VAL A 179 7.86 5.84 -19.55
C VAL A 179 7.52 6.19 -21.01
N PHE A 180 7.65 5.21 -21.91
CA PHE A 180 7.29 5.36 -23.31
C PHE A 180 5.81 5.75 -23.49
N LEU A 181 4.88 5.01 -22.84
CA LEU A 181 3.45 5.32 -22.91
C LEU A 181 3.12 6.70 -22.35
N LEU A 182 3.82 7.15 -21.31
CA LEU A 182 3.60 8.48 -20.75
C LEU A 182 4.09 9.60 -21.65
N ILE A 183 5.25 9.43 -22.28
CA ILE A 183 5.83 10.45 -23.19
C ILE A 183 4.95 10.62 -24.41
N PHE A 184 4.64 9.52 -25.09
CA PHE A 184 3.96 9.53 -26.40
C PHE A 184 2.43 9.43 -26.31
N GLY A 185 1.92 8.82 -25.27
CA GLY A 185 0.48 8.58 -25.10
C GLY A 185 -0.26 9.73 -24.45
N LEU A 186 0.34 10.39 -23.46
CA LEU A 186 -0.32 11.43 -22.69
C LEU A 186 -0.18 12.80 -23.37
N LYS A 187 -1.29 13.37 -23.81
CA LYS A 187 -1.31 14.77 -24.26
C LYS A 187 -1.08 15.70 -23.06
N THR A 188 -0.43 16.83 -23.31
CA THR A 188 -0.26 17.86 -22.27
C THR A 188 -1.63 18.42 -21.92
N ALA A 189 -2.11 18.19 -20.72
CA ALA A 189 -3.32 18.85 -20.23
C ALA A 189 -3.04 20.35 -20.03
N PRO A 190 -4.05 21.21 -20.26
CA PRO A 190 -3.96 22.60 -19.84
C PRO A 190 -3.57 22.64 -18.36
N ALA A 191 -2.81 23.68 -17.98
CA ALA A 191 -2.46 23.87 -16.57
C ALA A 191 -3.77 23.94 -15.75
N ALA A 192 -3.83 23.19 -14.66
CA ALA A 192 -4.99 23.26 -13.77
C ALA A 192 -5.19 24.71 -13.31
N VAL A 193 -6.45 25.15 -13.28
CA VAL A 193 -6.80 26.45 -12.73
C VAL A 193 -6.28 26.50 -11.30
N LYS A 194 -5.42 27.47 -11.00
CA LYS A 194 -4.88 27.67 -9.64
C LYS A 194 -6.04 27.82 -8.68
N SER A 195 -6.16 26.91 -7.72
CA SER A 195 -7.05 27.09 -6.57
C SER A 195 -6.53 28.28 -5.76
N ALA A 196 -7.34 29.29 -5.56
CA ALA A 196 -6.90 30.56 -4.97
C ALA A 196 -6.37 30.38 -3.54
N GLU A 197 -6.94 29.45 -2.75
CA GLU A 197 -6.50 29.16 -1.39
C GLU A 197 -6.66 27.66 -1.10
N LEU A 198 -5.57 27.00 -0.69
CA LEU A 198 -5.62 25.63 -0.19
C LEU A 198 -6.03 25.67 1.30
N PRO A 199 -7.04 24.89 1.71
CA PRO A 199 -7.40 24.84 3.11
C PRO A 199 -6.20 24.39 3.96
N PRO A 200 -5.91 25.09 5.08
CA PRO A 200 -4.80 24.71 5.94
C PRO A 200 -5.08 23.35 6.60
N LEU A 201 -4.04 22.49 6.71
CA LEU A 201 -4.10 21.24 7.46
C LEU A 201 -4.12 21.55 8.96
N ARG A 202 -5.27 21.90 9.51
CA ARG A 202 -5.42 22.23 10.92
C ARG A 202 -6.04 21.05 11.67
N TRP A 203 -5.24 20.39 12.52
CA TRP A 203 -5.73 19.36 13.44
C TRP A 203 -6.89 19.83 14.33
N ALA A 204 -6.79 21.09 14.79
CA ALA A 204 -7.80 21.69 15.67
C ALA A 204 -9.17 21.89 15.00
N ALA A 205 -9.22 21.98 13.65
CA ALA A 205 -10.47 22.12 12.92
C ALA A 205 -11.26 20.80 12.85
N LEU A 206 -10.60 19.64 13.03
CA LEU A 206 -11.27 18.37 12.98
C LEU A 206 -12.15 18.13 14.22
N ASP A 207 -13.33 17.55 14.01
CA ASP A 207 -14.20 17.09 15.09
C ASP A 207 -13.52 16.04 15.97
N ARG A 208 -13.96 15.94 17.24
CA ARG A 208 -13.40 15.01 18.22
C ARG A 208 -13.49 13.56 17.76
N ARG A 209 -14.59 13.15 17.10
CA ARG A 209 -14.76 11.81 16.54
C ARG A 209 -13.73 11.51 15.45
N MET A 210 -13.53 12.46 14.54
CA MET A 210 -12.56 12.36 13.47
C MET A 210 -11.14 12.23 14.04
N ARG A 211 -10.77 13.08 15.01
CA ARG A 211 -9.46 12.98 15.69
C ARG A 211 -9.27 11.61 16.35
N GLY A 212 -10.31 11.11 17.03
CA GLY A 212 -10.31 9.78 17.66
C GLY A 212 -10.13 8.65 16.65
N LEU A 213 -10.82 8.70 15.51
CA LEU A 213 -10.67 7.73 14.43
C LEU A 213 -9.25 7.77 13.82
N ILE A 214 -8.73 8.94 13.53
CA ILE A 214 -7.37 9.08 12.96
C ILE A 214 -6.32 8.57 13.95
N LEU A 215 -6.44 8.88 15.24
CA LEU A 215 -5.53 8.37 16.28
C LEU A 215 -5.62 6.86 16.45
N ALA A 216 -6.82 6.28 16.40
CA ALA A 216 -7.00 4.84 16.45
C ALA A 216 -6.42 4.15 15.21
N ALA A 217 -6.62 4.71 14.02
CA ALA A 217 -6.04 4.21 12.78
C ALA A 217 -4.51 4.33 12.76
N ALA A 218 -3.96 5.43 13.28
CA ALA A 218 -2.51 5.59 13.45
C ALA A 218 -1.95 4.59 14.47
N GLY A 219 -2.67 4.35 15.57
CA GLY A 219 -2.33 3.29 16.54
C GLY A 219 -2.36 1.89 15.91
N LEU A 220 -3.32 1.62 15.02
CA LEU A 220 -3.36 0.36 14.29
C LEU A 220 -2.23 0.26 13.24
N ALA A 221 -1.87 1.37 12.60
CA ALA A 221 -0.71 1.41 11.70
C ALA A 221 0.61 1.15 12.44
N LEU A 222 0.73 1.68 13.67
CA LEU A 222 1.84 1.37 14.58
C LEU A 222 1.87 -0.12 14.96
N ALA A 223 0.70 -0.75 15.11
CA ALA A 223 0.56 -2.16 15.43
C ALA A 223 0.69 -3.09 14.23
N ASN A 224 0.65 -2.56 13.00
CA ASN A 224 0.58 -3.38 11.81
C ASN A 224 1.87 -4.18 11.60
N ALA A 225 1.74 -5.49 11.43
CA ALA A 225 2.82 -6.32 10.92
C ALA A 225 2.93 -6.07 9.41
N PRO A 226 4.01 -5.44 8.89
CA PRO A 226 4.15 -5.25 7.46
C PRO A 226 4.14 -6.58 6.72
N GLU A 227 3.49 -6.63 5.54
CA GLU A 227 3.41 -7.87 4.73
C GLU A 227 4.78 -8.45 4.39
N ALA A 228 5.81 -7.61 4.33
CA ALA A 228 7.20 -8.02 4.19
C ALA A 228 7.66 -9.00 5.29
N PHE A 229 7.20 -8.81 6.53
CA PHE A 229 7.52 -9.73 7.63
C PHE A 229 6.72 -11.04 7.56
N LEU A 230 5.54 -11.04 6.93
CA LEU A 230 4.84 -12.29 6.66
C LEU A 230 5.60 -13.15 5.64
N VAL A 231 6.23 -12.52 4.65
CA VAL A 231 7.13 -13.23 3.73
C VAL A 231 8.31 -13.84 4.49
N LEU A 232 8.97 -13.05 5.35
CA LEU A 232 10.06 -13.54 6.18
C LEU A 232 9.59 -14.69 7.09
N TRP A 233 8.43 -14.53 7.76
CA TRP A 233 7.82 -15.60 8.58
C TRP A 233 7.55 -16.86 7.74
N ALA A 234 7.02 -16.73 6.53
CA ALA A 234 6.72 -17.88 5.68
C ALA A 234 7.99 -18.62 5.23
N THR A 235 9.05 -17.90 4.88
CA THR A 235 10.34 -18.50 4.52
C THR A 235 11.02 -19.16 5.71
N ASP A 236 10.96 -18.58 6.91
CA ASP A 236 11.44 -19.20 8.16
C ASP A 236 10.68 -20.49 8.49
N ARG A 237 9.44 -20.68 7.95
CA ARG A 237 8.61 -21.89 8.07
C ARG A 237 8.78 -22.87 6.91
N GLY A 238 9.80 -22.70 6.09
CA GLY A 238 10.14 -23.60 5.01
C GLY A 238 9.45 -23.32 3.68
N LEU A 239 8.78 -22.18 3.50
CA LEU A 239 8.33 -21.76 2.19
C LEU A 239 9.56 -21.49 1.31
N GLN A 240 9.71 -22.26 0.22
CA GLN A 240 10.80 -22.04 -0.73
C GLN A 240 10.69 -20.65 -1.37
N ILE A 241 11.82 -19.99 -1.59
CA ILE A 241 11.89 -18.63 -2.15
C ILE A 241 11.15 -18.52 -3.49
N ALA A 242 11.23 -19.56 -4.31
CA ALA A 242 10.53 -19.61 -5.60
C ALA A 242 8.99 -19.52 -5.49
N TRP A 243 8.41 -19.89 -4.34
CA TRP A 243 6.95 -19.83 -4.09
C TRP A 243 6.50 -18.51 -3.47
N VAL A 244 7.43 -17.68 -3.00
CA VAL A 244 7.11 -16.39 -2.39
C VAL A 244 6.30 -15.47 -3.32
N PRO A 245 6.64 -15.30 -4.61
CA PRO A 245 5.82 -14.49 -5.49
C PRO A 245 4.42 -15.10 -5.71
N LEU A 246 4.27 -16.42 -5.70
CA LEU A 246 2.98 -17.06 -5.92
C LEU A 246 2.04 -16.87 -4.72
N ILE A 247 2.52 -17.03 -3.49
CA ILE A 247 1.69 -16.75 -2.29
C ILE A 247 1.30 -15.26 -2.24
N TRP A 248 2.16 -14.36 -2.70
CA TRP A 248 1.88 -12.94 -2.80
C TRP A 248 0.80 -12.63 -3.85
N ALA A 249 0.88 -13.26 -5.04
CA ALA A 249 -0.16 -13.16 -6.05
C ALA A 249 -1.51 -13.68 -5.54
N ALA A 250 -1.52 -14.82 -4.85
CA ALA A 250 -2.70 -15.38 -4.21
C ALA A 250 -3.28 -14.43 -3.14
N ALA A 251 -2.44 -13.81 -2.31
CA ALA A 251 -2.85 -12.82 -1.34
C ALA A 251 -3.48 -11.57 -2.00
N SER A 252 -2.91 -11.11 -3.11
CA SER A 252 -3.46 -9.99 -3.89
C SER A 252 -4.82 -10.34 -4.49
N ALA A 253 -4.99 -11.56 -5.00
CA ALA A 253 -6.28 -12.06 -5.48
C ALA A 253 -7.33 -12.13 -4.35
N VAL A 254 -6.95 -12.68 -3.19
CA VAL A 254 -7.84 -12.74 -2.01
C VAL A 254 -8.24 -11.34 -1.54
N LYS A 255 -7.29 -10.39 -1.48
CA LYS A 255 -7.60 -8.99 -1.16
C LYS A 255 -8.63 -8.39 -2.13
N ALA A 256 -8.46 -8.61 -3.43
CA ALA A 256 -9.39 -8.14 -4.45
C ALA A 256 -10.80 -8.75 -4.30
N MET A 257 -10.89 -10.05 -4.01
CA MET A 257 -12.16 -10.74 -3.81
C MET A 257 -12.89 -10.31 -2.53
N VAL A 258 -12.15 -10.01 -1.45
CA VAL A 258 -12.73 -9.67 -0.14
C VAL A 258 -13.15 -8.20 -0.05
N ALA A 259 -12.42 -7.28 -0.70
CA ALA A 259 -12.64 -5.84 -0.56
C ALA A 259 -14.07 -5.39 -0.93
N GLY A 260 -14.62 -5.91 -2.03
CA GLY A 260 -15.97 -5.57 -2.49
C GLY A 260 -17.07 -6.04 -1.53
N PRO A 261 -17.16 -7.36 -1.24
CA PRO A 261 -18.13 -7.90 -0.26
C PRO A 261 -18.03 -7.26 1.12
N ALA A 262 -16.81 -7.03 1.63
CA ALA A 262 -16.61 -6.37 2.93
C ALA A 262 -17.13 -4.93 2.94
N GLY A 263 -16.96 -4.20 1.84
CA GLY A 263 -17.57 -2.88 1.64
C GLY A 263 -19.09 -2.94 1.72
N GLY A 264 -19.72 -3.87 1.02
CA GLY A 264 -21.17 -4.09 1.06
C GLY A 264 -21.68 -4.48 2.46
N LEU A 265 -20.95 -5.34 3.19
CA LEU A 265 -21.27 -5.64 4.59
C LEU A 265 -21.22 -4.37 5.46
N SER A 266 -20.23 -3.50 5.24
CA SER A 266 -20.12 -2.27 6.01
C SER A 266 -21.24 -1.27 5.73
N ASP A 267 -21.79 -1.29 4.52
CA ASP A 267 -22.97 -0.49 4.17
C ASP A 267 -24.24 -1.02 4.84
N HIS A 268 -24.36 -2.36 4.99
CA HIS A 268 -25.56 -3.02 5.55
C HIS A 268 -25.56 -3.07 7.09
N PHE A 269 -24.46 -3.49 7.71
CA PHE A 269 -24.34 -3.67 9.17
C PHE A 269 -23.79 -2.44 9.89
N GLY A 270 -23.37 -1.41 9.14
CA GLY A 270 -22.71 -0.22 9.66
C GLY A 270 -21.17 -0.33 9.65
N ARG A 271 -20.54 0.81 9.49
CA ARG A 271 -19.07 0.92 9.30
C ARG A 271 -18.28 0.45 10.53
N LEU A 272 -18.67 0.96 11.71
CA LEU A 272 -17.94 0.70 12.95
C LEU A 272 -17.99 -0.76 13.40
N PRO A 273 -19.14 -1.49 13.40
CA PRO A 273 -19.17 -2.90 13.74
C PRO A 273 -18.28 -3.75 12.83
N VAL A 274 -18.32 -3.53 11.52
CA VAL A 274 -17.49 -4.27 10.55
C VAL A 274 -16.00 -3.99 10.78
N LEU A 275 -15.64 -2.73 11.04
CA LEU A 275 -14.29 -2.33 11.35
C LEU A 275 -13.76 -3.01 12.62
N LEU A 276 -14.55 -2.98 13.72
CA LEU A 276 -14.17 -3.61 14.98
C LEU A 276 -14.06 -5.14 14.85
N CYS A 277 -14.97 -5.78 14.11
CA CYS A 277 -14.92 -7.21 13.82
C CYS A 277 -13.65 -7.57 13.05
N GLY A 278 -13.34 -6.82 11.99
CA GLY A 278 -12.13 -7.05 11.19
C GLY A 278 -10.83 -6.82 11.97
N TRP A 279 -10.77 -5.80 12.82
CA TRP A 279 -9.61 -5.56 13.69
C TRP A 279 -9.46 -6.66 14.76
N THR A 280 -10.57 -7.16 15.30
CA THR A 280 -10.55 -8.29 16.25
C THR A 280 -10.07 -9.57 15.56
N LEU A 281 -10.56 -9.85 14.34
CA LEU A 281 -10.08 -10.97 13.53
C LEU A 281 -8.57 -10.86 13.27
N ARG A 282 -8.08 -9.66 12.96
CA ARG A 282 -6.64 -9.41 12.77
C ARG A 282 -5.82 -9.73 14.03
N ILE A 283 -6.31 -9.38 15.23
CA ILE A 283 -5.67 -9.75 16.50
C ILE A 283 -5.58 -11.26 16.64
N ILE A 284 -6.68 -11.98 16.38
CA ILE A 284 -6.71 -13.45 16.42
C ILE A 284 -5.67 -14.03 15.47
N LEU A 285 -5.58 -13.50 14.24
CA LEU A 285 -4.61 -13.96 13.26
C LEU A 285 -3.15 -13.65 13.67
N LEU A 286 -2.87 -12.48 14.25
CA LEU A 286 -1.56 -12.16 14.79
C LEU A 286 -1.15 -13.14 15.91
N LEU A 287 -2.06 -13.48 16.81
CA LEU A 287 -1.83 -14.47 17.85
C LEU A 287 -1.65 -15.89 17.27
N SER A 288 -2.41 -16.23 16.22
CA SER A 288 -2.24 -17.50 15.49
C SER A 288 -0.89 -17.58 14.79
N LEU A 289 -0.42 -16.48 14.19
CA LEU A 289 0.92 -16.37 13.60
C LEU A 289 2.01 -16.54 14.69
N ALA A 290 1.84 -15.94 15.85
CA ALA A 290 2.75 -16.13 16.99
C ALA A 290 2.78 -17.58 17.47
N TRP A 291 1.62 -18.21 17.62
CA TRP A 291 1.49 -19.60 18.08
C TRP A 291 2.03 -20.61 17.05
N SER A 292 1.84 -20.39 15.76
CA SER A 292 2.29 -21.27 14.67
C SER A 292 3.81 -21.40 14.59
N CYS A 293 4.55 -20.68 15.45
CA CYS A 293 5.99 -20.86 15.64
C CYS A 293 6.37 -22.29 16.04
N LEU A 294 5.42 -23.10 16.49
CA LEU A 294 5.63 -24.48 16.93
C LEU A 294 5.33 -25.55 15.86
N ALA A 295 4.72 -25.20 14.72
CA ALA A 295 4.31 -26.18 13.69
C ALA A 295 4.64 -25.70 12.27
N ALA A 296 5.63 -26.29 11.64
CA ALA A 296 5.95 -26.05 10.22
C ALA A 296 5.12 -26.95 9.32
N HIS A 297 3.91 -26.53 8.95
CA HIS A 297 3.07 -27.23 7.96
C HIS A 297 2.75 -26.31 6.78
N PRO A 298 3.05 -26.68 5.53
CA PRO A 298 2.86 -25.79 4.38
C PRO A 298 1.44 -25.23 4.24
N VAL A 299 0.43 -26.06 4.48
CA VAL A 299 -0.98 -25.62 4.42
C VAL A 299 -1.27 -24.50 5.45
N LEU A 300 -0.71 -24.61 6.65
CA LEU A 300 -0.89 -23.59 7.70
C LEU A 300 -0.24 -22.26 7.29
N VAL A 301 0.95 -22.31 6.67
CA VAL A 301 1.65 -21.11 6.16
C VAL A 301 0.78 -20.38 5.14
N TRP A 302 0.28 -21.10 4.14
CA TRP A 302 -0.60 -20.52 3.12
C TRP A 302 -1.89 -19.97 3.73
N THR A 303 -2.55 -20.75 4.58
CA THR A 303 -3.84 -20.34 5.18
C THR A 303 -3.70 -19.09 6.03
N LEU A 304 -2.69 -19.00 6.92
CA LEU A 304 -2.51 -17.84 7.78
C LEU A 304 -2.07 -16.61 6.99
N PHE A 305 -1.20 -16.77 5.97
CA PHE A 305 -0.79 -15.68 5.10
C PHE A 305 -1.99 -15.07 4.35
N LEU A 306 -2.80 -15.92 3.72
CA LEU A 306 -3.97 -15.50 2.96
C LEU A 306 -5.07 -14.92 3.86
N ALA A 307 -5.30 -15.52 5.02
CA ALA A 307 -6.28 -15.02 6.00
C ALA A 307 -5.88 -13.63 6.53
N TYR A 308 -4.59 -13.42 6.82
CA TYR A 308 -4.09 -12.10 7.22
C TYR A 308 -4.30 -11.05 6.12
N ALA A 309 -3.95 -11.37 4.87
CA ALA A 309 -4.20 -10.50 3.72
C ALA A 309 -5.69 -10.17 3.54
N ALA A 310 -6.58 -11.17 3.70
CA ALA A 310 -8.03 -10.98 3.69
C ALA A 310 -8.50 -10.00 4.78
N SER A 311 -7.96 -10.12 6.00
CA SER A 311 -8.31 -9.25 7.12
C SER A 311 -7.93 -7.78 6.89
N LEU A 312 -6.82 -7.52 6.18
CA LEU A 312 -6.42 -6.18 5.78
C LEU A 312 -7.43 -5.58 4.80
N ALA A 313 -7.79 -6.32 3.76
CA ALA A 313 -8.73 -5.87 2.73
C ALA A 313 -10.16 -5.66 3.27
N ALA A 314 -10.58 -6.48 4.24
CA ALA A 314 -11.91 -6.41 4.83
C ALA A 314 -12.15 -5.09 5.60
N THR A 315 -11.12 -4.45 6.13
CA THR A 315 -11.25 -3.24 6.95
C THR A 315 -10.96 -1.95 6.19
N GLU A 316 -10.16 -2.01 5.11
CA GLU A 316 -9.70 -0.82 4.37
C GLU A 316 -10.86 0.04 3.84
N GLY A 317 -11.89 -0.59 3.28
CA GLY A 317 -13.08 0.10 2.76
C GLY A 317 -13.89 0.78 3.86
N ALA A 318 -14.13 0.08 4.97
CA ALA A 318 -14.88 0.60 6.11
C ALA A 318 -14.16 1.76 6.81
N GLU A 319 -12.82 1.70 6.93
CA GLU A 319 -12.02 2.82 7.48
C GLU A 319 -12.17 4.09 6.66
N ARG A 320 -11.99 3.98 5.34
CA ARG A 320 -12.12 5.12 4.43
C ARG A 320 -13.53 5.70 4.42
N ALA A 321 -14.54 4.82 4.41
CA ALA A 321 -15.93 5.25 4.44
C ALA A 321 -16.25 5.98 5.75
N LEU A 322 -15.78 5.50 6.89
CA LEU A 322 -15.99 6.13 8.19
C LEU A 322 -15.37 7.53 8.27
N ILE A 323 -14.18 7.74 7.66
CA ILE A 323 -13.59 9.07 7.51
C ILE A 323 -14.49 9.97 6.67
N GLY A 324 -15.00 9.46 5.56
CA GLY A 324 -15.91 10.20 4.69
C GLY A 324 -17.21 10.58 5.36
N ASP A 325 -17.74 9.72 6.25
CA ASP A 325 -18.99 9.96 6.98
C ASP A 325 -18.83 11.00 8.12
N PHE A 326 -17.65 11.04 8.76
CA PHE A 326 -17.37 12.00 9.85
C PHE A 326 -16.85 13.35 9.36
N ALA A 327 -16.28 13.42 8.16
CA ALA A 327 -15.77 14.66 7.61
C ALA A 327 -16.88 15.52 7.05
N ARG A 328 -16.96 16.79 7.51
CA ARG A 328 -17.79 17.81 6.85
C ARG A 328 -17.34 17.95 5.40
N GLN A 329 -18.27 18.28 4.51
CA GLN A 329 -17.99 18.33 3.07
C GLN A 329 -16.80 19.27 2.74
N GLU A 330 -16.69 20.36 3.47
CA GLU A 330 -15.64 21.38 3.32
C GLU A 330 -14.28 20.92 3.86
N GLU A 331 -14.26 19.97 4.81
CA GLU A 331 -13.07 19.49 5.51
C GLU A 331 -12.60 18.11 5.04
N ARG A 332 -13.33 17.45 4.11
CA ARG A 332 -13.03 16.07 3.66
C ARG A 332 -11.61 15.91 3.16
N ALA A 333 -11.14 16.81 2.31
CA ALA A 333 -9.78 16.73 1.77
C ALA A 333 -8.72 16.84 2.87
N THR A 334 -8.94 17.73 3.85
CA THR A 334 -8.08 17.90 5.02
C THR A 334 -8.08 16.66 5.92
N ALA A 335 -9.26 16.07 6.17
CA ALA A 335 -9.40 14.87 6.98
C ALA A 335 -8.68 13.68 6.37
N PHE A 336 -8.90 13.39 5.07
CA PHE A 336 -8.17 12.34 4.36
C PHE A 336 -6.67 12.60 4.29
N GLY A 337 -6.25 13.85 4.07
CA GLY A 337 -4.85 14.24 4.04
C GLY A 337 -4.15 13.97 5.38
N LEU A 338 -4.75 14.40 6.49
CA LEU A 338 -4.23 14.15 7.83
C LEU A 338 -4.26 12.67 8.21
N TYR A 339 -5.32 11.95 7.83
CA TYR A 339 -5.39 10.51 8.03
C TYR A 339 -4.22 9.79 7.35
N HIS A 340 -4.05 9.98 6.04
CA HIS A 340 -2.97 9.31 5.30
C HIS A 340 -1.58 9.70 5.78
N MET A 341 -1.39 10.96 6.17
CA MET A 341 -0.12 11.44 6.70
C MET A 341 0.19 10.79 8.05
N LEU A 342 -0.76 10.80 9.00
CA LEU A 342 -0.53 10.28 10.35
C LEU A 342 -0.40 8.75 10.35
N VAL A 343 -1.22 8.04 9.58
CA VAL A 343 -1.12 6.58 9.41
C VAL A 343 0.22 6.22 8.78
N GLY A 344 0.66 6.93 7.75
CA GLY A 344 1.94 6.67 7.10
C GLY A 344 3.15 7.02 7.99
N LEU A 345 3.08 8.10 8.77
CA LEU A 345 4.12 8.44 9.73
C LEU A 345 4.18 7.43 10.90
N ALA A 346 3.03 6.93 11.36
CA ALA A 346 2.98 5.89 12.40
C ALA A 346 3.49 4.53 11.91
N ALA A 347 3.41 4.25 10.61
CA ALA A 347 3.93 3.02 10.03
C ALA A 347 5.46 2.89 10.19
N LEU A 348 6.22 4.00 10.18
CA LEU A 348 7.66 3.97 10.37
C LEU A 348 8.06 3.43 11.75
N PRO A 349 7.67 4.05 12.88
CA PRO A 349 8.00 3.48 14.19
C PRO A 349 7.37 2.10 14.39
N GLY A 350 6.19 1.83 13.83
CA GLY A 350 5.55 0.51 13.90
C GLY A 350 6.38 -0.59 13.25
N ALA A 351 6.79 -0.40 12.02
CA ALA A 351 7.63 -1.36 11.29
C ALA A 351 9.00 -1.55 11.95
N LEU A 352 9.59 -0.46 12.47
CA LEU A 352 10.87 -0.51 13.18
C LEU A 352 10.74 -1.27 14.51
N LEU A 353 9.72 -0.98 15.32
CA LEU A 353 9.46 -1.68 16.58
C LEU A 353 9.18 -3.17 16.34
N PHE A 354 8.40 -3.51 15.31
CA PHE A 354 8.15 -4.88 14.92
C PHE A 354 9.45 -5.60 14.54
N GLY A 355 10.30 -4.97 13.71
CA GLY A 355 11.57 -5.51 13.28
C GLY A 355 12.57 -5.69 14.43
N ILE A 356 12.67 -4.73 15.36
CA ILE A 356 13.51 -4.83 16.56
C ILE A 356 12.99 -5.96 17.47
N ALA A 357 11.69 -6.02 17.75
CA ALA A 357 11.10 -7.10 18.55
C ALA A 357 11.36 -8.48 17.92
N TRP A 358 11.23 -8.57 16.59
CA TRP A 358 11.56 -9.81 15.89
C TRP A 358 13.03 -10.21 16.04
N GLN A 359 13.95 -9.25 15.87
CA GLN A 359 15.39 -9.51 15.91
C GLN A 359 15.87 -9.88 17.33
N THR A 360 15.29 -9.26 18.37
CA THR A 360 15.75 -9.44 19.75
C THR A 360 15.00 -10.50 20.54
N LEU A 361 13.68 -10.64 20.29
CA LEU A 361 12.78 -11.50 21.05
C LEU A 361 12.16 -12.62 20.20
N GLY A 362 12.40 -12.60 18.88
CA GLY A 362 11.87 -13.56 17.93
C GLY A 362 10.51 -13.15 17.32
N SER A 363 10.13 -13.87 16.25
CA SER A 363 8.92 -13.57 15.46
C SER A 363 7.63 -13.65 16.29
N ALA A 364 7.52 -14.61 17.20
CA ALA A 364 6.35 -14.76 18.05
C ALA A 364 6.10 -13.51 18.93
N ALA A 365 7.16 -12.99 19.56
CA ALA A 365 7.06 -11.79 20.39
C ALA A 365 6.66 -10.55 19.58
N ALA A 366 7.17 -10.41 18.35
CA ALA A 366 6.78 -9.33 17.44
C ALA A 366 5.29 -9.37 17.08
N PHE A 367 4.74 -10.53 16.77
CA PHE A 367 3.30 -10.68 16.51
C PHE A 367 2.43 -10.43 17.76
N ILE A 368 2.86 -10.91 18.95
CA ILE A 368 2.17 -10.64 20.22
C ILE A 368 2.17 -9.13 20.52
N LEU A 369 3.30 -8.45 20.33
CA LEU A 369 3.40 -6.99 20.52
C LEU A 369 2.42 -6.26 19.61
N SER A 370 2.38 -6.63 18.33
CA SER A 370 1.38 -6.09 17.37
C SER A 370 -0.06 -6.33 17.82
N ALA A 371 -0.37 -7.52 18.32
CA ALA A 371 -1.70 -7.83 18.83
C ALA A 371 -2.08 -6.94 20.03
N LEU A 372 -1.15 -6.75 20.97
CA LEU A 372 -1.35 -5.91 22.18
C LEU A 372 -1.58 -4.43 21.80
N ILE A 373 -0.78 -3.88 20.89
CA ILE A 373 -0.97 -2.50 20.41
C ILE A 373 -2.31 -2.37 19.67
N SER A 374 -2.71 -3.38 18.88
CA SER A 374 -4.01 -3.41 18.20
C SER A 374 -5.19 -3.40 19.17
N ILE A 375 -5.09 -4.09 20.30
CA ILE A 375 -6.11 -4.05 21.38
C ILE A 375 -6.23 -2.62 21.92
N GLY A 376 -5.11 -1.94 22.16
CA GLY A 376 -5.09 -0.54 22.58
C GLY A 376 -5.77 0.39 21.57
N ALA A 377 -5.53 0.21 20.28
CA ALA A 377 -6.16 0.98 19.21
C ALA A 377 -7.69 0.78 19.16
N ILE A 378 -8.17 -0.47 19.33
CA ILE A 378 -9.60 -0.78 19.44
C ILE A 378 -10.23 -0.07 20.65
N PHE A 379 -9.54 -0.11 21.79
CA PHE A 379 -10.04 0.54 23.01
C PHE A 379 -10.17 2.05 22.83
N ILE A 380 -9.17 2.72 22.21
CA ILE A 380 -9.21 4.15 21.89
C ILE A 380 -10.42 4.44 20.98
N LEU A 381 -10.63 3.67 19.94
CA LEU A 381 -11.74 3.87 19.00
C LEU A 381 -13.10 3.75 19.71
N ARG A 382 -13.29 2.69 20.52
CA ARG A 382 -14.53 2.48 21.29
C ARG A 382 -14.82 3.61 22.25
N ARG A 383 -13.83 4.03 23.03
CA ARG A 383 -13.98 5.11 24.01
C ARG A 383 -14.36 6.44 23.35
N GLN A 384 -13.73 6.78 22.22
CA GLN A 384 -14.02 8.01 21.49
C GLN A 384 -15.42 7.98 20.84
N TYR A 385 -15.88 6.80 20.43
CA TYR A 385 -17.19 6.63 19.82
C TYR A 385 -18.33 6.66 20.86
N GLN A 386 -18.12 6.09 22.05
CA GLN A 386 -19.11 6.07 23.15
C GLN A 386 -19.25 7.44 23.85
N ALA A 387 -18.19 8.24 23.94
CA ALA A 387 -18.18 9.55 24.59
C ALA A 387 -19.05 10.62 23.86
N VAL A 388 -19.72 10.21 22.77
CA VAL A 388 -20.49 11.13 21.91
C VAL A 388 -21.92 10.63 21.65
N LYS A 389 -22.31 9.45 22.23
CA LYS A 389 -23.71 9.08 22.43
C LYS A 389 -24.24 9.74 23.70
#